data_e019a9cc4b82fbf0f7f8e673ba6a1ee1
#
_entry.id   e019a9cc4b82fbf0f7f8e673ba6a1ee1
#
_cell.length_a   1.000
_cell.length_b   1.000
_cell.length_c   1.000
_cell.angle_alpha   90.00
_cell.angle_beta   90.00
_cell.angle_gamma   90.00
#
_symmetry.space_group_name_H-M   'P 1'
#
loop_
_entity.id
_entity.type
_entity.pdbx_description
1 polymer ?
#
loop_
_entity_poly.entity_id
_entity_poly.type
_entity_poly.pdbx_seq_one_letter_code
_entity_poly.pdbx_strand_id
1 'polypeptide(L)'
;MIEEYIQSRAECYNCYRPKVSCMCKYINKIDTNTSFIILMHPKEYRKTKNGTGFFTHRSLPNSKVFIGIDFTNHKEINKIIDDKDTNSYILYPDKNSIKLNNESIKEPNKKNVIFIIDSTWPCSKKILRQSKNLHDLPKISFDHTKHSAFKIKTQPSSYCLSTIESTLCILELLNKHGIESINQKELDGFLNPFEKMVEYQVKCSFDNRGSVRYKIPYKKS
;
A
#
# COMPACT_ATOMS: atom_id res chain seq x y z
N MET A 1 -6.47 36.65 4.89
CA MET A 1 -7.63 35.96 4.26
C MET A 1 -7.43 35.66 2.78
N ILE A 2 -6.99 36.60 1.93
CA ILE A 2 -6.76 36.32 0.49
C ILE A 2 -5.54 35.42 0.27
N GLU A 3 -4.43 35.61 0.99
CA GLU A 3 -3.25 34.75 0.90
C GLU A 3 -3.52 33.31 1.37
N GLU A 4 -4.31 33.13 2.43
CA GLU A 4 -4.71 31.83 2.94
C GLU A 4 -5.63 31.08 1.95
N TYR A 5 -6.48 31.81 1.23
CA TYR A 5 -7.34 31.28 0.18
C TYR A 5 -6.58 30.90 -1.09
N ILE A 6 -5.52 31.64 -1.43
CA ILE A 6 -4.63 31.32 -2.57
C ILE A 6 -3.77 30.09 -2.24
N GLN A 7 -3.25 29.97 -1.00
CA GLN A 7 -2.49 28.78 -0.57
C GLN A 7 -3.34 27.51 -0.55
N SER A 8 -4.63 27.59 -0.23
CA SER A 8 -5.53 26.43 -0.23
C SER A 8 -5.78 25.83 -1.62
N ARG A 9 -5.59 26.63 -2.70
CA ARG A 9 -5.75 26.20 -4.09
C ARG A 9 -4.45 25.77 -4.76
N ALA A 10 -3.29 26.09 -4.18
CA ALA A 10 -2.00 25.67 -4.74
C ALA A 10 -1.87 24.14 -4.65
N GLU A 11 -1.66 23.50 -5.80
CA GLU A 11 -1.50 22.05 -5.89
C GLU A 11 -0.02 21.65 -5.82
N CYS A 12 0.21 20.44 -5.31
CA CYS A 12 1.52 19.79 -5.32
C CYS A 12 1.72 19.07 -6.65
N TYR A 13 2.75 19.42 -7.40
CA TYR A 13 3.06 18.80 -8.69
C TYR A 13 3.36 17.30 -8.62
N ASN A 14 3.80 16.79 -7.45
CA ASN A 14 4.10 15.37 -7.29
C ASN A 14 2.86 14.51 -7.02
N CYS A 15 1.86 15.04 -6.29
CA CYS A 15 0.71 14.24 -5.88
C CYS A 15 -0.63 14.80 -6.35
N TYR A 16 -0.62 15.94 -7.02
CA TYR A 16 -1.81 16.64 -7.54
C TYR A 16 -2.86 16.90 -6.46
N ARG A 17 -2.39 17.22 -5.25
CA ARG A 17 -3.21 17.58 -4.11
C ARG A 17 -3.00 19.02 -3.71
N PRO A 18 -4.00 19.63 -3.06
CA PRO A 18 -3.76 20.91 -2.41
C PRO A 18 -2.54 20.80 -1.48
N LYS A 19 -1.66 21.82 -1.52
CA LYS A 19 -0.43 21.84 -0.70
C LYS A 19 -0.71 21.61 0.79
N VAL A 20 -1.84 22.11 1.30
CA VAL A 20 -2.27 21.95 2.71
C VAL A 20 -2.52 20.49 3.11
N SER A 21 -2.88 19.62 2.17
CA SER A 21 -3.12 18.19 2.40
C SER A 21 -2.06 17.30 1.75
N CYS A 22 -0.97 17.88 1.27
CA CYS A 22 0.12 17.15 0.65
C CYS A 22 0.98 16.44 1.69
N MET A 23 1.22 15.14 1.48
CA MET A 23 2.04 14.31 2.36
C MET A 23 3.42 13.99 1.77
N CYS A 24 3.78 14.53 0.61
CA CYS A 24 5.03 14.20 -0.08
C CYS A 24 6.28 14.49 0.74
N LYS A 25 6.28 15.51 1.59
CA LYS A 25 7.41 15.86 2.45
C LYS A 25 7.71 14.84 3.56
N TYR A 26 6.76 13.93 3.81
CA TYR A 26 6.89 12.88 4.84
C TYR A 26 7.26 11.53 4.23
N ILE A 27 7.39 11.44 2.90
CA ILE A 27 7.75 10.20 2.21
C ILE A 27 9.24 9.96 2.38
N ASN A 28 9.57 8.83 3.00
CA ASN A 28 10.92 8.29 3.02
C ASN A 28 11.02 7.23 1.94
N LYS A 29 12.01 7.33 1.06
CA LYS A 29 12.27 6.32 0.05
C LYS A 29 13.17 5.24 0.63
N ILE A 30 12.81 3.99 0.39
CA ILE A 30 13.56 2.80 0.77
C ILE A 30 13.90 2.03 -0.49
N ASP A 31 15.18 1.84 -0.75
CA ASP A 31 15.64 0.97 -1.83
C ASP A 31 15.55 -0.49 -1.38
N THR A 32 14.99 -1.33 -2.24
CA THR A 32 14.74 -2.74 -1.95
C THR A 32 15.28 -3.63 -3.06
N ASN A 33 15.74 -4.84 -2.71
CA ASN A 33 16.09 -5.89 -3.67
C ASN A 33 14.81 -6.47 -4.30
N THR A 34 13.74 -6.57 -3.51
CA THR A 34 12.42 -7.05 -3.95
C THR A 34 11.68 -5.96 -4.72
N SER A 35 11.09 -6.30 -5.85
CA SER A 35 10.19 -5.41 -6.60
C SER A 35 8.75 -5.56 -6.12
N PHE A 36 8.02 -4.45 -6.09
CA PHE A 36 6.62 -4.44 -5.66
C PHE A 36 5.69 -4.02 -6.78
N ILE A 37 4.70 -4.86 -7.09
CA ILE A 37 3.69 -4.59 -8.12
C ILE A 37 2.35 -4.33 -7.44
N ILE A 38 1.87 -3.09 -7.50
CA ILE A 38 0.64 -2.68 -6.86
C ILE A 38 -0.50 -2.74 -7.87
N LEU A 39 -1.40 -3.71 -7.70
CA LEU A 39 -2.60 -3.88 -8.51
C LEU A 39 -3.74 -3.06 -7.88
N MET A 40 -3.95 -1.86 -8.38
CA MET A 40 -4.89 -0.90 -7.81
C MET A 40 -6.25 -0.98 -8.47
N HIS A 41 -7.30 -1.16 -7.67
CA HIS A 41 -8.67 -1.10 -8.20
C HIS A 41 -9.02 0.32 -8.66
N PRO A 42 -9.72 0.52 -9.81
CA PRO A 42 -10.06 1.86 -10.32
C PRO A 42 -10.82 2.76 -9.35
N LYS A 43 -11.57 2.18 -8.40
CA LYS A 43 -12.25 2.96 -7.34
C LYS A 43 -11.26 3.61 -6.38
N GLU A 44 -10.16 2.91 -6.02
CA GLU A 44 -9.11 3.46 -5.15
C GLU A 44 -8.34 4.57 -5.88
N TYR A 45 -8.01 4.36 -7.16
CA TYR A 45 -7.35 5.36 -7.98
C TYR A 45 -8.16 6.66 -8.09
N ARG A 46 -9.47 6.56 -8.39
CA ARG A 46 -10.32 7.74 -8.63
C ARG A 46 -10.71 8.48 -7.36
N LYS A 47 -10.96 7.76 -6.26
CA LYS A 47 -11.55 8.33 -5.04
C LYS A 47 -10.53 8.76 -4.01
N THR A 48 -9.32 8.21 -4.04
CA THR A 48 -8.38 8.32 -2.93
C THR A 48 -7.00 8.79 -3.41
N LYS A 49 -6.86 10.09 -3.73
CA LYS A 49 -5.55 10.67 -4.07
C LYS A 49 -4.48 10.47 -2.96
N ASN A 50 -4.84 10.18 -1.70
CA ASN A 50 -3.98 9.74 -0.58
C ASN A 50 -4.24 8.27 -0.25
N GLY A 51 -4.46 7.44 -1.25
CA GLY A 51 -4.53 6.00 -1.05
C GLY A 51 -3.20 5.46 -0.53
N THR A 52 -3.29 4.49 0.37
CA THR A 52 -2.09 3.85 0.95
C THR A 52 -1.23 3.15 -0.09
N GLY A 53 -1.82 2.67 -1.19
CA GLY A 53 -1.08 2.15 -2.34
C GLY A 53 -0.20 3.21 -3.03
N PHE A 54 -0.64 4.46 -3.10
CA PHE A 54 0.20 5.55 -3.63
C PHE A 54 1.35 5.91 -2.70
N PHE A 55 1.13 5.89 -1.39
CA PHE A 55 2.22 6.11 -0.43
C PHE A 55 3.24 4.99 -0.53
N THR A 56 2.79 3.73 -0.59
CA THR A 56 3.65 2.56 -0.81
C THR A 56 4.51 2.75 -2.06
N HIS A 57 3.88 3.04 -3.20
CA HIS A 57 4.58 3.24 -4.47
C HIS A 57 5.63 4.37 -4.40
N ARG A 58 5.30 5.47 -3.77
CA ARG A 58 6.24 6.61 -3.66
C ARG A 58 7.37 6.38 -2.68
N SER A 59 7.15 5.52 -1.69
CA SER A 59 8.18 5.14 -0.71
C SER A 59 9.09 4.02 -1.23
N LEU A 60 8.68 3.28 -2.26
CA LEU A 60 9.44 2.18 -2.85
C LEU A 60 9.78 2.51 -4.32
N PRO A 61 10.99 3.01 -4.62
CA PRO A 61 11.42 3.29 -5.99
C PRO A 61 11.33 2.07 -6.91
N ASN A 62 11.58 0.86 -6.36
CA ASN A 62 11.48 -0.41 -7.07
C ASN A 62 10.04 -0.96 -7.07
N SER A 63 9.07 -0.11 -7.39
CA SER A 63 7.66 -0.51 -7.49
C SER A 63 6.98 0.02 -8.74
N LYS A 64 5.90 -0.66 -9.16
CA LYS A 64 5.02 -0.25 -10.25
C LYS A 64 3.57 -0.30 -9.82
N VAL A 65 2.73 0.56 -10.39
CA VAL A 65 1.28 0.58 -10.16
C VAL A 65 0.56 0.28 -11.46
N PHE A 66 -0.33 -0.71 -11.43
CA PHE A 66 -1.24 -1.02 -12.53
C PHE A 66 -2.68 -0.87 -12.06
N ILE A 67 -3.49 -0.17 -12.85
CA ILE A 67 -4.87 0.14 -12.50
C ILE A 67 -5.79 -0.72 -13.34
N GLY A 68 -6.59 -1.56 -12.68
CA GLY A 68 -7.49 -2.47 -13.39
C GLY A 68 -8.32 -3.35 -12.47
N ILE A 69 -9.08 -4.25 -13.09
CA ILE A 69 -9.85 -5.28 -12.40
C ILE A 69 -9.49 -6.66 -12.95
N ASP A 70 -9.26 -6.76 -14.25
CA ASP A 70 -8.79 -7.96 -14.95
C ASP A 70 -7.43 -7.68 -15.57
N PHE A 71 -6.43 -8.43 -15.15
CA PHE A 71 -5.05 -8.31 -15.60
C PHE A 71 -4.61 -9.51 -16.48
N THR A 72 -5.53 -10.43 -16.82
CA THR A 72 -5.22 -11.67 -17.56
C THR A 72 -4.36 -11.45 -18.80
N ASN A 73 -4.71 -10.42 -19.59
CA ASN A 73 -4.02 -10.13 -20.86
C ASN A 73 -3.10 -8.90 -20.76
N HIS A 74 -2.70 -8.50 -19.54
CA HIS A 74 -1.85 -7.34 -19.36
C HIS A 74 -0.40 -7.66 -19.70
N LYS A 75 0.09 -7.19 -20.85
CA LYS A 75 1.39 -7.54 -21.43
C LYS A 75 2.56 -7.37 -20.46
N GLU A 76 2.63 -6.24 -19.75
CA GLU A 76 3.75 -5.97 -18.85
C GLU A 76 3.70 -6.84 -17.58
N ILE A 77 2.51 -7.09 -17.04
CA ILE A 77 2.33 -7.99 -15.89
C ILE A 77 2.71 -9.43 -16.28
N ASN A 78 2.25 -9.90 -17.44
CA ASN A 78 2.60 -11.24 -17.91
C ASN A 78 4.11 -11.37 -18.15
N LYS A 79 4.75 -10.34 -18.72
CA LYS A 79 6.22 -10.33 -18.87
C LYS A 79 6.95 -10.43 -17.52
N ILE A 80 6.42 -9.80 -16.46
CA ILE A 80 7.00 -9.91 -15.11
C ILE A 80 6.80 -11.31 -14.53
N ILE A 81 5.62 -11.90 -14.72
CA ILE A 81 5.28 -13.24 -14.21
C ILE A 81 6.11 -14.32 -14.91
N ASP A 82 6.33 -14.18 -16.23
CA ASP A 82 7.04 -15.15 -17.07
C ASP A 82 8.57 -15.01 -17.00
N ASP A 83 9.08 -14.01 -16.29
CA ASP A 83 10.52 -13.76 -16.13
C ASP A 83 11.17 -14.86 -15.29
N LYS A 84 12.08 -15.63 -15.90
CA LYS A 84 12.78 -16.76 -15.27
C LYS A 84 13.79 -16.37 -14.21
N ASP A 85 14.27 -15.12 -14.26
CA ASP A 85 15.25 -14.57 -13.32
C ASP A 85 14.60 -14.01 -12.05
N THR A 86 13.25 -14.07 -11.98
CA THR A 86 12.48 -13.59 -10.83
C THR A 86 11.55 -14.66 -10.27
N ASN A 87 11.24 -14.56 -9.00
CA ASN A 87 10.18 -15.32 -8.35
C ASN A 87 9.03 -14.37 -8.02
N SER A 88 7.90 -14.59 -8.66
CA SER A 88 6.70 -13.78 -8.49
C SER A 88 5.77 -14.40 -7.44
N TYR A 89 5.36 -13.61 -6.45
CA TYR A 89 4.44 -13.96 -5.38
C TYR A 89 3.28 -12.99 -5.32
N ILE A 90 2.13 -13.43 -4.80
CA ILE A 90 1.01 -12.54 -4.51
C ILE A 90 0.71 -12.50 -3.01
N LEU A 91 0.63 -11.30 -2.44
CA LEU A 91 0.20 -11.12 -1.06
C LEU A 91 -1.31 -11.35 -0.95
N TYR A 92 -1.67 -12.52 -0.48
CA TYR A 92 -3.08 -12.88 -0.26
C TYR A 92 -3.20 -13.99 0.77
N PRO A 93 -3.98 -13.82 1.85
CA PRO A 93 -4.19 -14.87 2.85
C PRO A 93 -4.99 -16.02 2.26
N ASP A 94 -4.39 -17.20 2.29
CA ASP A 94 -4.95 -18.45 1.80
C ASP A 94 -4.47 -19.60 2.70
N LYS A 95 -5.20 -20.73 2.70
CA LYS A 95 -4.82 -21.91 3.49
C LYS A 95 -3.46 -22.47 3.11
N ASN A 96 -3.10 -22.34 1.83
CA ASN A 96 -1.84 -22.86 1.28
C ASN A 96 -0.81 -21.72 1.06
N SER A 97 -1.00 -20.55 1.65
CA SER A 97 -0.05 -19.46 1.54
C SER A 97 1.20 -19.72 2.37
N ILE A 98 2.36 -19.38 1.81
CA ILE A 98 3.64 -19.36 2.52
C ILE A 98 3.56 -18.33 3.65
N LYS A 99 3.78 -18.75 4.88
CA LYS A 99 3.75 -17.88 6.07
C LYS A 99 5.11 -17.25 6.30
N LEU A 100 5.30 -15.99 5.88
CA LEU A 100 6.57 -15.28 6.01
C LEU A 100 7.07 -15.15 7.46
N ASN A 101 6.23 -15.35 8.47
CA ASN A 101 6.67 -15.38 9.86
C ASN A 101 7.64 -16.53 10.14
N ASN A 102 7.44 -17.68 9.46
CA ASN A 102 8.12 -18.95 9.70
C ASN A 102 8.94 -19.42 8.50
N GLU A 103 8.59 -19.01 7.29
CA GLU A 103 9.16 -19.51 6.04
C GLU A 103 9.80 -18.39 5.25
N SER A 104 10.97 -18.66 4.67
CA SER A 104 11.67 -17.73 3.78
C SER A 104 11.34 -18.01 2.33
N ILE A 105 11.20 -16.94 1.55
CA ILE A 105 11.08 -17.00 0.08
C ILE A 105 12.43 -16.68 -0.61
N LYS A 106 13.53 -16.80 0.12
CA LYS A 106 14.87 -16.55 -0.41
C LYS A 106 15.30 -17.70 -1.32
N GLU A 107 15.54 -17.40 -2.59
CA GLU A 107 16.16 -18.33 -3.52
C GLU A 107 17.49 -17.77 -4.06
N PRO A 108 18.51 -18.62 -4.22
CA PRO A 108 19.77 -18.19 -4.80
C PRO A 108 19.58 -17.68 -6.23
N ASN A 109 20.23 -16.57 -6.57
CA ASN A 109 20.29 -16.01 -7.93
C ASN A 109 18.96 -15.52 -8.51
N LYS A 110 17.88 -15.43 -7.73
CA LYS A 110 16.62 -14.88 -8.20
C LYS A 110 16.18 -13.69 -7.36
N LYS A 111 15.59 -12.70 -8.02
CA LYS A 111 14.96 -11.55 -7.35
C LYS A 111 13.48 -11.83 -7.07
N ASN A 112 12.99 -11.35 -5.94
CA ASN A 112 11.58 -11.48 -5.62
C ASN A 112 10.76 -10.34 -6.23
N VAL A 113 9.57 -10.68 -6.71
CA VAL A 113 8.53 -9.75 -7.13
C VAL A 113 7.28 -10.04 -6.32
N ILE A 114 6.78 -9.06 -5.59
CA ILE A 114 5.58 -9.22 -4.75
C ILE A 114 4.44 -8.38 -5.31
N PHE A 115 3.37 -9.06 -5.71
CA PHE A 115 2.13 -8.44 -6.14
C PHE A 115 1.26 -8.12 -4.92
N ILE A 116 0.80 -6.87 -4.81
CA ILE A 116 -0.07 -6.39 -3.71
C ILE A 116 -1.35 -5.85 -4.34
N ILE A 117 -2.51 -6.29 -3.86
CA ILE A 117 -3.80 -5.79 -4.34
C ILE A 117 -4.25 -4.62 -3.46
N ASP A 118 -4.25 -3.41 -4.02
CA ASP A 118 -4.76 -2.20 -3.35
C ASP A 118 -6.24 -2.00 -3.65
N SER A 119 -7.10 -2.53 -2.78
CA SER A 119 -8.55 -2.44 -2.90
C SER A 119 -9.27 -2.85 -1.61
N THR A 120 -10.60 -2.71 -1.60
CA THR A 120 -11.41 -3.33 -0.53
C THR A 120 -11.47 -4.86 -0.71
N TRP A 121 -11.71 -5.62 0.36
CA TRP A 121 -11.78 -7.09 0.32
C TRP A 121 -12.71 -7.66 -0.78
N PRO A 122 -13.95 -7.17 -0.96
CA PRO A 122 -14.79 -7.64 -2.07
C PRO A 122 -14.18 -7.38 -3.45
N CYS A 123 -13.52 -6.22 -3.60
CA CYS A 123 -12.84 -5.86 -4.85
C CYS A 123 -11.57 -6.70 -5.07
N SER A 124 -10.81 -7.02 -4.02
CA SER A 124 -9.63 -7.91 -4.12
C SER A 124 -10.04 -9.31 -4.60
N LYS A 125 -11.09 -9.87 -4.03
CA LYS A 125 -11.65 -11.16 -4.48
C LYS A 125 -12.07 -11.10 -5.96
N LYS A 126 -12.64 -9.97 -6.40
CA LYS A 126 -13.04 -9.78 -7.80
C LYS A 126 -11.82 -9.71 -8.71
N ILE A 127 -10.78 -8.95 -8.35
CA ILE A 127 -9.53 -8.86 -9.13
C ILE A 127 -8.93 -10.25 -9.29
N LEU A 128 -8.74 -11.01 -8.19
CA LEU A 128 -8.19 -12.36 -8.25
C LEU A 128 -9.03 -13.29 -9.12
N ARG A 129 -10.36 -13.28 -8.96
CA ARG A 129 -11.24 -14.15 -9.75
C ARG A 129 -11.17 -13.87 -11.24
N GLN A 130 -11.01 -12.60 -11.65
CA GLN A 130 -10.99 -12.21 -13.06
C GLN A 130 -9.61 -12.33 -13.69
N SER A 131 -8.53 -12.12 -12.93
CA SER A 131 -7.14 -12.12 -13.42
C SER A 131 -6.57 -13.54 -13.37
N LYS A 132 -6.81 -14.33 -14.42
CA LYS A 132 -6.41 -15.76 -14.50
C LYS A 132 -4.90 -15.95 -14.36
N ASN A 133 -4.10 -15.05 -14.90
CA ASN A 133 -2.64 -15.07 -14.82
C ASN A 133 -2.08 -14.92 -13.39
N LEU A 134 -2.90 -14.47 -12.43
CA LEU A 134 -2.50 -14.35 -11.03
C LEU A 134 -2.83 -15.62 -10.21
N HIS A 135 -3.59 -16.57 -10.77
CA HIS A 135 -4.06 -17.75 -10.03
C HIS A 135 -2.92 -18.68 -9.68
N ASP A 136 -1.95 -18.83 -10.58
CA ASP A 136 -0.83 -19.78 -10.46
C ASP A 136 0.32 -19.19 -9.63
N LEU A 137 0.25 -17.92 -9.26
CA LEU A 137 1.26 -17.31 -8.41
C LEU A 137 1.22 -17.89 -7.00
N PRO A 138 2.37 -18.32 -6.45
CA PRO A 138 2.48 -18.68 -5.05
C PRO A 138 1.98 -17.55 -4.16
N LYS A 139 1.09 -17.88 -3.22
CA LYS A 139 0.55 -16.90 -2.29
C LYS A 139 1.44 -16.80 -1.07
N ILE A 140 1.69 -15.58 -0.64
CA ILE A 140 2.37 -15.29 0.61
C ILE A 140 1.41 -14.61 1.57
N SER A 141 1.60 -14.83 2.84
CA SER A 141 0.85 -14.19 3.91
C SER A 141 1.71 -14.01 5.15
N PHE A 142 1.20 -13.29 6.13
CA PHE A 142 1.83 -13.15 7.43
C PHE A 142 0.77 -13.01 8.53
N ASP A 143 1.16 -13.40 9.72
CA ASP A 143 0.38 -13.19 10.93
C ASP A 143 0.93 -11.96 11.66
N HIS A 144 0.05 -11.12 12.20
CA HIS A 144 0.42 -9.93 12.94
C HIS A 144 -0.54 -9.69 14.11
N THR A 145 -0.02 -9.06 15.15
CA THR A 145 -0.80 -8.64 16.33
C THR A 145 -1.07 -7.12 16.34
N LYS A 146 -0.50 -6.39 15.36
CA LYS A 146 -0.62 -4.93 15.28
C LYS A 146 -2.06 -4.56 14.88
N HIS A 147 -2.67 -3.63 15.61
CA HIS A 147 -3.91 -2.98 15.17
C HIS A 147 -3.58 -1.92 14.12
N SER A 148 -4.43 -1.82 13.09
CA SER A 148 -4.23 -0.78 12.08
C SER A 148 -4.35 0.63 12.69
N ALA A 149 -3.43 1.50 12.33
CA ALA A 149 -3.48 2.92 12.67
C ALA A 149 -4.54 3.71 11.87
N PHE A 150 -5.30 3.05 10.99
CA PHE A 150 -6.31 3.69 10.13
C PHE A 150 -7.60 4.03 10.89
N LYS A 151 -7.50 4.94 11.86
CA LYS A 151 -8.60 5.32 12.80
C LYS A 151 -9.86 5.92 12.14
N ILE A 152 -9.80 6.24 10.84
CA ILE A 152 -10.86 7.00 10.14
C ILE A 152 -11.62 6.12 9.14
N LYS A 153 -11.11 4.95 8.78
CA LYS A 153 -11.75 4.05 7.83
C LYS A 153 -12.41 2.90 8.57
N THR A 154 -13.70 2.68 8.33
CA THR A 154 -14.38 1.47 8.80
C THR A 154 -13.75 0.27 8.11
N GLN A 155 -13.00 -0.51 8.86
CA GLN A 155 -12.39 -1.75 8.40
C GLN A 155 -13.27 -2.93 8.78
N PRO A 156 -13.27 -4.04 8.01
CA PRO A 156 -14.03 -5.25 8.35
C PRO A 156 -13.63 -5.84 9.71
N SER A 157 -12.38 -5.61 10.11
CA SER A 157 -11.81 -6.00 11.41
C SER A 157 -10.71 -4.99 11.78
N SER A 158 -10.50 -4.75 13.08
CA SER A 158 -9.39 -3.92 13.59
C SER A 158 -8.00 -4.47 13.22
N TYR A 159 -7.93 -5.72 12.83
CA TYR A 159 -6.72 -6.40 12.34
C TYR A 159 -6.49 -6.28 10.83
N CYS A 160 -7.40 -5.65 10.07
CA CYS A 160 -7.18 -5.45 8.65
C CYS A 160 -6.22 -4.29 8.41
N LEU A 161 -4.99 -4.60 8.01
CA LEU A 161 -3.98 -3.61 7.66
C LEU A 161 -4.27 -2.93 6.33
N SER A 162 -3.89 -1.68 6.20
CA SER A 162 -3.87 -0.97 4.92
C SER A 162 -2.68 -1.45 4.07
N THR A 163 -2.68 -1.09 2.78
CA THR A 163 -1.62 -1.50 1.84
C THR A 163 -0.22 -1.13 2.32
N ILE A 164 -0.02 0.08 2.83
CA ILE A 164 1.29 0.52 3.32
C ILE A 164 1.69 -0.20 4.62
N GLU A 165 0.74 -0.45 5.54
CA GLU A 165 1.00 -1.20 6.76
C GLU A 165 1.36 -2.65 6.46
N SER A 166 0.62 -3.28 5.54
CA SER A 166 0.92 -4.65 5.07
C SER A 166 2.29 -4.72 4.40
N THR A 167 2.64 -3.70 3.63
CA THR A 167 3.96 -3.63 2.98
C THR A 167 5.08 -3.50 4.01
N LEU A 168 4.91 -2.68 5.05
CA LEU A 168 5.89 -2.59 6.14
C LEU A 168 6.11 -3.95 6.81
N CYS A 169 5.04 -4.68 7.13
CA CYS A 169 5.17 -6.03 7.71
C CYS A 169 5.96 -6.97 6.79
N ILE A 170 5.72 -6.90 5.48
CA ILE A 170 6.50 -7.70 4.51
C ILE A 170 7.96 -7.29 4.54
N LEU A 171 8.30 -5.99 4.48
CA LEU A 171 9.67 -5.51 4.51
C LEU A 171 10.40 -5.94 5.79
N GLU A 172 9.75 -5.85 6.96
CA GLU A 172 10.29 -6.32 8.24
C GLU A 172 10.62 -7.83 8.18
N LEU A 173 9.72 -8.65 7.61
CA LEU A 173 9.91 -10.09 7.48
C LEU A 173 10.97 -10.46 6.44
N LEU A 174 11.01 -9.80 5.29
CA LEU A 174 12.05 -9.99 4.29
C LEU A 174 13.43 -9.61 4.85
N ASN A 175 13.49 -8.55 5.65
CA ASN A 175 14.71 -8.13 6.33
C ASN A 175 15.16 -9.19 7.36
N LYS A 176 14.23 -9.73 8.15
CA LYS A 176 14.48 -10.84 9.10
C LYS A 176 15.05 -12.08 8.40
N HIS A 177 14.59 -12.39 7.21
CA HIS A 177 15.07 -13.54 6.41
C HIS A 177 16.34 -13.24 5.60
N GLY A 178 16.92 -12.06 5.73
CA GLY A 178 18.14 -11.66 5.00
C GLY A 178 17.93 -11.58 3.47
N ILE A 179 16.71 -11.29 3.04
CA ILE A 179 16.35 -10.99 1.65
C ILE A 179 16.60 -9.50 1.39
N GLU A 180 16.23 -8.67 2.35
CA GLU A 180 16.51 -7.25 2.37
C GLU A 180 17.58 -6.90 3.41
N SER A 181 18.19 -5.70 3.27
CA SER A 181 19.15 -5.12 4.19
C SER A 181 18.77 -3.68 4.49
N ILE A 182 17.57 -3.49 5.03
CA ILE A 182 17.01 -2.19 5.35
C ILE A 182 17.33 -1.84 6.80
N ASN A 183 17.82 -0.64 7.06
CA ASN A 183 18.09 -0.23 8.43
C ASN A 183 16.79 0.08 9.19
N GLN A 184 16.80 -0.07 10.52
CA GLN A 184 15.61 0.10 11.34
C GLN A 184 15.02 1.51 11.23
N LYS A 185 15.84 2.54 11.12
CA LYS A 185 15.38 3.94 10.98
C LYS A 185 14.58 4.18 9.70
N GLU A 186 14.93 3.49 8.61
CA GLU A 186 14.16 3.55 7.35
C GLU A 186 12.81 2.88 7.50
N LEU A 187 12.77 1.69 8.13
CA LEU A 187 11.51 0.98 8.42
C LEU A 187 10.61 1.81 9.34
N ASP A 188 11.15 2.40 10.41
CA ASP A 188 10.41 3.26 11.34
C ASP A 188 9.77 4.47 10.64
N GLY A 189 10.45 5.02 9.63
CA GLY A 189 9.96 6.16 8.85
C GLY A 189 8.98 5.81 7.73
N PHE A 190 8.77 4.53 7.42
CA PHE A 190 7.98 4.12 6.26
C PHE A 190 6.51 4.51 6.34
N LEU A 191 5.92 4.50 7.53
CA LEU A 191 4.52 4.88 7.76
C LEU A 191 4.29 6.39 7.91
N ASN A 192 5.33 7.22 7.97
CA ASN A 192 5.19 8.66 8.21
C ASN A 192 4.15 9.36 7.30
N PRO A 193 4.10 9.16 5.97
CA PRO A 193 3.12 9.83 5.13
C PRO A 193 1.69 9.39 5.43
N PHE A 194 1.51 8.14 5.86
CA PHE A 194 0.22 7.59 6.24
C PHE A 194 -0.26 8.14 7.59
N GLU A 195 0.59 8.17 8.60
CA GLU A 195 0.28 8.70 9.93
C GLU A 195 -0.07 10.18 9.85
N LYS A 196 0.72 10.97 9.13
CA LYS A 196 0.45 12.40 8.91
C LYS A 196 -0.84 12.64 8.12
N MET A 197 -1.18 11.76 7.20
CA MET A 197 -2.47 11.82 6.51
C MET A 197 -3.63 11.53 7.47
N VAL A 198 -3.51 10.54 8.35
CA VAL A 198 -4.53 10.22 9.36
C VAL A 198 -4.69 11.39 10.34
N GLU A 199 -3.58 11.94 10.87
CA GLU A 199 -3.60 13.13 11.74
C GLU A 199 -4.32 14.31 11.07
N TYR A 200 -4.00 14.58 9.79
CA TYR A 200 -4.64 15.66 9.04
C TYR A 200 -6.14 15.42 8.88
N GLN A 201 -6.56 14.20 8.55
CA GLN A 201 -7.98 13.88 8.39
C GLN A 201 -8.74 13.95 9.72
N VAL A 202 -8.13 13.50 10.83
CA VAL A 202 -8.69 13.67 12.18
C VAL A 202 -8.87 15.16 12.51
N LYS A 203 -7.85 15.98 12.25
CA LYS A 203 -7.95 17.44 12.44
C LYS A 203 -9.12 18.03 11.63
N CYS A 204 -9.26 17.65 10.37
CA CYS A 204 -10.36 18.11 9.52
C CYS A 204 -11.74 17.67 10.02
N SER A 205 -11.85 16.53 10.71
CA SER A 205 -13.14 16.05 11.26
C SER A 205 -13.63 16.89 12.43
N PHE A 206 -12.76 17.63 13.11
CA PHE A 206 -13.10 18.58 14.19
C PHE A 206 -13.34 20.00 13.66
N ASP A 207 -13.02 20.30 12.41
CA ASP A 207 -13.24 21.62 11.82
C ASP A 207 -14.64 21.70 11.20
N ASN A 208 -15.56 22.39 11.88
CA ASN A 208 -16.96 22.55 11.47
C ASN A 208 -17.15 23.40 10.19
N ARG A 209 -16.06 23.98 9.63
CA ARG A 209 -16.11 24.86 8.46
C ARG A 209 -15.97 24.12 7.12
N GLY A 210 -15.68 22.83 7.14
CA GLY A 210 -15.48 22.02 5.93
C GLY A 210 -16.54 20.93 5.76
N SER A 211 -16.93 20.63 4.52
CA SER A 211 -17.71 19.43 4.21
C SER A 211 -16.81 18.20 4.40
N VAL A 212 -16.83 17.63 5.59
CA VAL A 212 -16.08 16.41 5.88
C VAL A 212 -16.83 15.22 5.32
N ARG A 213 -16.11 14.35 4.58
CA ARG A 213 -16.66 13.14 3.97
C ARG A 213 -17.21 12.14 4.99
N TYR A 214 -16.80 12.26 6.26
CA TYR A 214 -17.23 11.43 7.39
C TYR A 214 -18.02 12.30 8.35
N LYS A 215 -19.34 12.11 8.39
CA LYS A 215 -20.27 12.86 9.26
C LYS A 215 -20.25 12.41 10.74
N ILE A 216 -19.42 11.46 11.10
CA ILE A 216 -19.32 10.95 12.47
C ILE A 216 -18.06 11.51 13.11
N PRO A 217 -18.16 12.35 14.15
CA PRO A 217 -16.98 12.82 14.87
C PRO A 217 -16.24 11.64 15.48
N TYR A 218 -14.92 11.63 15.33
CA TYR A 218 -14.05 10.67 15.99
C TYR A 218 -14.26 10.79 17.51
N LYS A 219 -14.81 9.76 18.15
CA LYS A 219 -14.87 9.68 19.61
C LYS A 219 -13.47 9.31 20.10
N LYS A 220 -12.83 10.21 20.90
CA LYS A 220 -11.65 9.83 21.68
C LYS A 220 -12.07 8.72 22.63
N SER A 221 -11.47 7.53 22.48
CA SER A 221 -11.43 6.49 23.50
C SER A 221 -10.40 6.85 24.53
#